data_3fd88bd265d4a62de980e22425b6d1d9
#
_entry.id   3fd88bd265d4a62de980e22425b6d1d9
#
_cell.length_a   1.000
_cell.length_b   1.000
_cell.length_c   1.000
_cell.angle_alpha   90.00
_cell.angle_beta   90.00
_cell.angle_gamma   90.00
#
_symmetry.space_group_name_H-M   'P 1'
#
loop_
_entity.id
_entity.type
_entity.pdbx_description
1 polymer ?
#
loop_
_entity_poly.entity_id
_entity_poly.type
_entity_poly.pdbx_seq_one_letter_code
_entity_poly.pdbx_strand_id
1 'polypeptide(L)'
;LENTNHNYTIVQGELGTKLFLQTLMNQTSVCFDTETTGIDALNAELVGMSFSWSKGEAYYVPFSENRDEAQALVEKFKPFFESETIEKIGQNIKYDLKILSNYGVSIKGKLFDTMIAHYLINPDMRHNMDVLSETYLKYTPKSIEELIGKKGKNQKSMRDVALEDIKEYAAEDADVTYQLKQHFGPILDKAETKKLFDEIEIPLVPVLAAMELEGINLDVPFLKEMSVEMAKESAALEQKIYETAGEKFNLASPKQLGDILFDKLKIGGTKQKKTKTGQYATGEEILSYLANDHPIVKDILDWRQMVKLQSTYIDALPNQVDKKTGRVHTDYMQTVAATGRLSSNNPNLQNIPIRTERGRLIRKAFIARDENYTLVSADYSQIELRIIAALSGEENMIKAFQNNEDIHKSTAAKVFNVPLEEVTKEQRSHAKTVNFGIIYGVSAFGLSNQTSLSRKESAELIDAYYQTYPKLKSYMSAQVDFARENGYVQTVLGRRRYLKDINSANMMVKSGAERNAVNAPIQGSAADIIKIAMINIHKKLTSENWKSKMLLQVHDELVFDVHHSELESIKPMIKHEMETAIAMDVPLEVELGEGKNWLEAH
;
A
#
# COMPACT_ATOMS: atom_id res chain seq x y z
N LEU A 1 20.35 0.44 29.26
CA LEU A 1 20.92 -0.90 29.09
C LEU A 1 22.03 -1.26 30.04
N GLU A 2 22.76 -0.29 30.47
CA GLU A 2 23.94 -0.53 31.33
C GLU A 2 23.63 -1.35 32.60
N ASN A 3 22.33 -1.50 32.91
CA ASN A 3 21.89 -2.21 34.12
C ASN A 3 21.03 -3.46 33.86
N THR A 4 20.90 -3.93 32.60
CA THR A 4 20.11 -5.13 32.30
C THR A 4 21.04 -6.34 32.20
N ASN A 5 20.86 -7.32 33.06
CA ASN A 5 21.60 -8.59 32.98
C ASN A 5 21.28 -9.26 31.63
N HIS A 6 22.28 -9.36 30.77
CA HIS A 6 22.16 -10.06 29.50
C HIS A 6 23.42 -10.86 29.19
N ASN A 7 23.26 -11.90 28.44
CA ASN A 7 24.35 -12.75 27.97
C ASN A 7 24.25 -12.92 26.46
N TYR A 8 25.09 -12.15 25.74
CA TYR A 8 25.15 -12.20 24.28
C TYR A 8 26.44 -12.86 23.84
N THR A 9 26.34 -13.91 23.07
CA THR A 9 27.45 -14.79 22.70
C THR A 9 27.72 -14.73 21.20
N ILE A 10 29.00 -14.62 20.81
CA ILE A 10 29.45 -14.77 19.44
C ILE A 10 29.57 -16.27 19.12
N VAL A 11 28.97 -16.69 18.04
CA VAL A 11 29.06 -18.06 17.51
C VAL A 11 29.98 -18.04 16.29
N GLN A 12 31.15 -18.62 16.38
CA GLN A 12 32.10 -18.67 15.27
C GLN A 12 32.96 -19.93 15.35
N GLY A 13 33.61 -20.25 14.23
CA GLY A 13 34.39 -21.45 14.09
C GLY A 13 33.53 -22.68 13.81
N GLU A 14 34.17 -23.73 13.31
CA GLU A 14 33.47 -24.95 12.89
C GLU A 14 32.76 -25.66 14.04
N LEU A 15 33.47 -25.87 15.17
CA LEU A 15 32.90 -26.53 16.33
C LEU A 15 31.84 -25.68 17.02
N GLY A 16 32.10 -24.37 17.18
CA GLY A 16 31.14 -23.46 17.79
C GLY A 16 29.82 -23.40 16.99
N THR A 17 29.91 -23.31 15.68
CA THR A 17 28.74 -23.32 14.80
C THR A 17 27.97 -24.65 14.88
N LYS A 18 28.67 -25.78 14.89
CA LYS A 18 28.06 -27.09 14.98
C LYS A 18 27.27 -27.28 16.29
N LEU A 19 27.88 -26.90 17.41
CA LEU A 19 27.24 -27.00 18.71
C LEU A 19 26.02 -26.06 18.83
N PHE A 20 26.15 -24.86 18.31
CA PHE A 20 25.05 -23.90 18.26
C PHE A 20 23.88 -24.44 17.42
N LEU A 21 24.14 -24.98 16.23
CA LEU A 21 23.10 -25.56 15.37
C LEU A 21 22.38 -26.72 16.03
N GLN A 22 23.07 -27.55 16.77
CA GLN A 22 22.43 -28.65 17.52
C GLN A 22 21.44 -28.10 18.55
N THR A 23 21.80 -27.06 19.28
CA THR A 23 20.93 -26.42 20.26
C THR A 23 19.76 -25.69 19.55
N LEU A 24 20.06 -24.98 18.47
CA LEU A 24 19.06 -24.24 17.70
C LEU A 24 17.97 -25.16 17.14
N MET A 25 18.36 -26.32 16.61
CA MET A 25 17.41 -27.27 16.02
C MET A 25 16.49 -27.95 17.03
N ASN A 26 16.83 -27.88 18.32
CA ASN A 26 15.98 -28.41 19.39
C ASN A 26 14.96 -27.41 19.93
N GLN A 27 14.98 -26.18 19.44
CA GLN A 27 14.03 -25.16 19.86
C GLN A 27 12.68 -25.29 19.13
N THR A 28 11.62 -24.82 19.77
CA THR A 28 10.26 -24.81 19.17
C THR A 28 9.92 -23.45 18.57
N SER A 29 10.55 -22.37 19.05
CA SER A 29 10.29 -21.01 18.62
C SER A 29 11.57 -20.19 18.80
N VAL A 30 12.03 -19.55 17.75
CA VAL A 30 13.28 -18.79 17.72
C VAL A 30 13.07 -17.46 17.02
N CYS A 31 13.51 -16.39 17.68
CA CYS A 31 13.64 -15.09 17.05
C CYS A 31 14.96 -15.01 16.29
N PHE A 32 14.94 -14.51 15.07
CA PHE A 32 16.15 -14.25 14.31
C PHE A 32 16.08 -12.87 13.66
N ASP A 33 17.25 -12.33 13.35
CA ASP A 33 17.40 -11.08 12.63
C ASP A 33 18.65 -11.17 11.76
N THR A 34 18.65 -10.48 10.61
CA THR A 34 19.80 -10.40 9.72
C THR A 34 20.43 -9.03 9.79
N GLU A 35 21.77 -9.00 9.82
CA GLU A 35 22.55 -7.78 9.64
C GLU A 35 23.16 -7.81 8.25
N THR A 36 23.01 -6.71 7.51
CA THR A 36 23.35 -6.66 6.09
C THR A 36 24.09 -5.38 5.74
N THR A 37 24.59 -5.31 4.50
CA THR A 37 25.31 -4.15 3.99
C THR A 37 24.41 -2.97 3.61
N GLY A 38 23.10 -3.14 3.55
CA GLY A 38 22.19 -2.06 3.19
C GLY A 38 20.72 -2.43 3.28
N ILE A 39 19.85 -1.48 2.97
CA ILE A 39 18.40 -1.62 3.07
C ILE A 39 17.76 -2.24 1.83
N ASP A 40 18.46 -2.25 0.70
CA ASP A 40 18.00 -2.88 -0.53
C ASP A 40 18.27 -4.38 -0.50
N ALA A 41 17.24 -5.16 -0.22
CA ALA A 41 17.35 -6.60 -0.04
C ALA A 41 17.85 -7.36 -1.29
N LEU A 42 17.67 -6.82 -2.49
CA LEU A 42 18.16 -7.45 -3.73
C LEU A 42 19.68 -7.41 -3.84
N ASN A 43 20.30 -6.35 -3.35
CA ASN A 43 21.72 -6.06 -3.52
C ASN A 43 22.52 -6.16 -2.23
N ALA A 44 21.86 -6.18 -1.07
CA ALA A 44 22.51 -6.30 0.22
C ALA A 44 23.06 -7.71 0.44
N GLU A 45 24.21 -7.77 1.12
CA GLU A 45 24.87 -9.01 1.50
C GLU A 45 24.80 -9.20 3.02
N LEU A 46 24.79 -10.46 3.47
CA LEU A 46 24.81 -10.79 4.88
C LEU A 46 26.13 -10.38 5.52
N VAL A 47 26.03 -9.71 6.65
CA VAL A 47 27.14 -9.42 7.56
C VAL A 47 27.07 -10.34 8.78
N GLY A 48 25.87 -10.67 9.23
CA GLY A 48 25.65 -11.58 10.34
C GLY A 48 24.19 -11.93 10.54
N MET A 49 23.95 -12.86 11.44
CA MET A 49 22.62 -13.23 11.93
C MET A 49 22.62 -13.26 13.44
N SER A 50 21.52 -12.86 14.04
CA SER A 50 21.31 -12.98 15.49
C SER A 50 20.12 -13.89 15.78
N PHE A 51 20.16 -14.57 16.92
CA PHE A 51 19.15 -15.53 17.35
C PHE A 51 18.87 -15.35 18.84
N SER A 52 17.61 -15.49 19.23
CA SER A 52 17.19 -15.48 20.63
C SER A 52 15.95 -16.35 20.84
N TRP A 53 15.95 -17.12 21.91
CA TRP A 53 14.77 -17.91 22.34
C TRP A 53 14.56 -17.87 23.85
N SER A 54 15.25 -16.95 24.54
CA SER A 54 15.12 -16.71 25.96
C SER A 54 15.46 -15.26 26.28
N LYS A 55 14.67 -14.63 27.13
CA LYS A 55 14.89 -13.25 27.54
C LYS A 55 16.28 -13.04 28.11
N GLY A 56 16.99 -12.04 27.62
CA GLY A 56 18.33 -11.67 28.06
C GLY A 56 19.44 -12.53 27.48
N GLU A 57 19.11 -13.51 26.64
CA GLU A 57 20.09 -14.39 26.00
C GLU A 57 19.94 -14.32 24.49
N ALA A 58 21.03 -14.06 23.80
CA ALA A 58 21.05 -13.99 22.34
C ALA A 58 22.42 -14.39 21.80
N TYR A 59 22.44 -14.71 20.52
CA TYR A 59 23.62 -15.22 19.85
C TYR A 59 23.81 -14.46 18.54
N TYR A 60 25.07 -14.15 18.22
CA TYR A 60 25.43 -13.51 16.96
C TYR A 60 26.37 -14.42 16.18
N VAL A 61 26.00 -14.66 14.91
CA VAL A 61 26.79 -15.47 13.97
C VAL A 61 27.34 -14.54 12.90
N PRO A 62 28.66 -14.23 12.89
CA PRO A 62 29.25 -13.39 11.86
C PRO A 62 29.41 -14.15 10.54
N PHE A 63 29.26 -13.43 9.43
CA PHE A 63 29.44 -13.96 8.07
C PHE A 63 30.63 -13.28 7.40
N SER A 64 31.38 -14.05 6.64
CA SER A 64 32.53 -13.58 5.86
C SER A 64 32.11 -12.62 4.73
N GLU A 65 32.98 -11.69 4.38
CA GLU A 65 32.84 -10.88 3.16
C GLU A 65 32.93 -11.73 1.89
N ASN A 66 33.64 -12.86 1.95
CA ASN A 66 33.73 -13.78 0.84
C ASN A 66 32.38 -14.46 0.62
N ARG A 67 31.81 -14.27 -0.56
CA ARG A 67 30.48 -14.76 -0.88
C ARG A 67 30.36 -16.28 -0.76
N ASP A 68 31.37 -17.02 -1.20
CA ASP A 68 31.35 -18.49 -1.18
C ASP A 68 31.38 -19.02 0.25
N GLU A 69 32.19 -18.40 1.13
CA GLU A 69 32.23 -18.74 2.54
C GLU A 69 30.91 -18.41 3.24
N ALA A 70 30.34 -17.24 2.95
CA ALA A 70 29.03 -16.84 3.47
C ALA A 70 27.94 -17.80 3.02
N GLN A 71 27.94 -18.18 1.75
CA GLN A 71 26.99 -19.16 1.18
C GLN A 71 27.09 -20.51 1.88
N ALA A 72 28.31 -21.00 2.09
CA ALA A 72 28.53 -22.26 2.79
C ALA A 72 27.99 -22.25 4.21
N LEU A 73 28.17 -21.13 4.93
CA LEU A 73 27.65 -20.98 6.27
C LEU A 73 26.12 -20.88 6.30
N VAL A 74 25.52 -20.11 5.38
CA VAL A 74 24.05 -20.03 5.26
C VAL A 74 23.45 -21.41 5.05
N GLU A 75 24.05 -22.24 4.23
CA GLU A 75 23.56 -23.59 3.95
C GLU A 75 23.54 -24.49 5.19
N LYS A 76 24.42 -24.25 6.14
CA LYS A 76 24.38 -24.95 7.44
C LYS A 76 23.14 -24.59 8.26
N PHE A 77 22.64 -23.38 8.09
CA PHE A 77 21.42 -22.89 8.76
C PHE A 77 20.14 -23.21 7.97
N LYS A 78 20.25 -23.66 6.73
CA LYS A 78 19.11 -23.96 5.89
C LYS A 78 18.11 -24.95 6.55
N PRO A 79 18.54 -26.04 7.21
CA PRO A 79 17.60 -26.93 7.90
C PRO A 79 16.77 -26.23 8.98
N PHE A 80 17.34 -25.24 9.66
CA PHE A 80 16.61 -24.44 10.63
C PHE A 80 15.52 -23.58 9.96
N PHE A 81 15.92 -22.78 8.94
CA PHE A 81 14.99 -21.87 8.27
C PHE A 81 13.88 -22.61 7.52
N GLU A 82 14.19 -23.75 6.94
CA GLU A 82 13.22 -24.55 6.19
C GLU A 82 12.47 -25.58 7.05
N SER A 83 12.72 -25.62 8.36
CA SER A 83 11.96 -26.47 9.28
C SER A 83 10.51 -25.98 9.37
N GLU A 84 9.57 -26.91 9.20
CA GLU A 84 8.14 -26.62 9.33
C GLU A 84 7.65 -26.69 10.78
N THR A 85 8.46 -27.20 11.69
CA THR A 85 8.11 -27.39 13.10
C THR A 85 8.62 -26.30 14.03
N ILE A 86 9.63 -25.52 13.61
CA ILE A 86 10.19 -24.43 14.41
C ILE A 86 9.56 -23.12 13.98
N GLU A 87 8.91 -22.43 14.91
CA GLU A 87 8.40 -21.08 14.66
C GLU A 87 9.55 -20.08 14.54
N LYS A 88 9.50 -19.20 13.53
CA LYS A 88 10.44 -18.11 13.35
C LYS A 88 9.77 -16.79 13.70
N ILE A 89 10.39 -16.06 14.60
CA ILE A 89 9.95 -14.74 15.05
C ILE A 89 10.88 -13.69 14.45
N GLY A 90 10.35 -12.58 13.99
CA GLY A 90 11.15 -11.46 13.49
C GLY A 90 10.40 -10.15 13.55
N GLN A 91 11.12 -9.08 13.27
CA GLN A 91 10.58 -7.73 13.08
C GLN A 91 10.80 -7.35 11.62
N ASN A 92 9.72 -7.13 10.87
CA ASN A 92 9.76 -6.93 9.41
C ASN A 92 10.43 -8.12 8.70
N ILE A 93 9.93 -9.28 8.97
CA ILE A 93 10.51 -10.56 8.53
C ILE A 93 10.57 -10.71 7.00
N LYS A 94 9.76 -9.97 6.26
CA LYS A 94 9.79 -9.96 4.80
C LYS A 94 11.17 -9.57 4.27
N TYR A 95 11.81 -8.58 4.87
CA TYR A 95 13.16 -8.18 4.52
C TYR A 95 14.15 -9.33 4.68
N ASP A 96 14.13 -10.00 5.83
CA ASP A 96 15.01 -11.13 6.12
C ASP A 96 14.76 -12.31 5.19
N LEU A 97 13.49 -12.55 4.86
CA LEU A 97 13.09 -13.59 3.92
C LEU A 97 13.69 -13.31 2.51
N LYS A 98 13.66 -12.06 2.07
CA LYS A 98 14.23 -11.67 0.78
C LYS A 98 15.77 -11.79 0.78
N ILE A 99 16.41 -11.41 1.86
CA ILE A 99 17.85 -11.58 2.02
C ILE A 99 18.24 -13.05 1.91
N LEU A 100 17.57 -13.92 2.66
CA LEU A 100 17.85 -15.36 2.63
C LEU A 100 17.55 -15.99 1.27
N SER A 101 16.57 -15.50 0.56
CA SER A 101 16.26 -15.94 -0.80
C SER A 101 17.44 -15.75 -1.75
N ASN A 102 18.23 -14.68 -1.59
CA ASN A 102 19.43 -14.44 -2.38
C ASN A 102 20.52 -15.49 -2.13
N TYR A 103 20.42 -16.23 -1.05
CA TYR A 103 21.33 -17.32 -0.69
C TYR A 103 20.69 -18.70 -0.92
N GLY A 104 19.54 -18.75 -1.60
CA GLY A 104 18.86 -20.00 -1.92
C GLY A 104 18.14 -20.65 -0.74
N VAL A 105 17.79 -19.88 0.28
CA VAL A 105 17.12 -20.36 1.48
C VAL A 105 15.73 -19.78 1.58
N SER A 106 14.74 -20.63 1.80
CA SER A 106 13.35 -20.28 2.09
C SER A 106 13.12 -20.29 3.60
N ILE A 107 12.17 -19.51 4.07
CA ILE A 107 11.72 -19.60 5.46
C ILE A 107 10.38 -20.34 5.46
N LYS A 108 10.35 -21.48 6.14
CA LYS A 108 9.15 -22.33 6.27
C LYS A 108 8.69 -22.42 7.72
N GLY A 109 7.52 -22.98 7.91
CA GLY A 109 6.93 -23.12 9.23
C GLY A 109 6.17 -21.85 9.64
N LYS A 110 5.68 -21.86 10.86
CA LYS A 110 4.93 -20.76 11.43
C LYS A 110 5.82 -19.52 11.59
N LEU A 111 5.31 -18.37 11.17
CA LEU A 111 5.99 -17.08 11.32
C LEU A 111 5.26 -16.21 12.33
N PHE A 112 6.01 -15.40 13.05
CA PHE A 112 5.47 -14.35 13.90
C PHE A 112 6.26 -13.06 13.64
N ASP A 113 5.61 -12.06 13.05
CA ASP A 113 6.20 -10.75 12.81
C ASP A 113 5.66 -9.77 13.85
N THR A 114 6.54 -9.25 14.70
CA THR A 114 6.17 -8.32 15.79
C THR A 114 5.64 -6.99 15.26
N MET A 115 6.11 -6.54 14.09
CA MET A 115 5.62 -5.33 13.45
C MET A 115 4.16 -5.51 13.01
N ILE A 116 3.84 -6.62 12.38
CA ILE A 116 2.47 -6.96 11.94
C ILE A 116 1.56 -7.19 13.15
N ALA A 117 2.03 -7.90 14.17
CA ALA A 117 1.27 -8.12 15.40
C ALA A 117 0.86 -6.78 16.04
N HIS A 118 1.80 -5.87 16.18
CA HIS A 118 1.52 -4.54 16.75
C HIS A 118 0.59 -3.72 15.87
N TYR A 119 0.74 -3.80 14.55
CA TYR A 119 -0.17 -3.15 13.61
C TYR A 119 -1.62 -3.56 13.83
N LEU A 120 -1.88 -4.84 14.10
CA LEU A 120 -3.24 -5.32 14.39
C LEU A 120 -3.71 -4.95 15.81
N ILE A 121 -2.79 -4.81 16.76
CA ILE A 121 -3.10 -4.40 18.14
C ILE A 121 -3.39 -2.89 18.21
N ASN A 122 -2.53 -2.08 17.58
CA ASN A 122 -2.65 -0.62 17.59
C ASN A 122 -2.20 -0.03 16.25
N PRO A 123 -3.10 0.03 15.25
CA PRO A 123 -2.74 0.46 13.89
C PRO A 123 -2.32 1.93 13.77
N ASP A 124 -2.63 2.77 14.75
CA ASP A 124 -2.34 4.21 14.69
C ASP A 124 -0.96 4.58 15.23
N MET A 125 -0.29 3.68 15.95
CA MET A 125 1.07 3.91 16.42
C MET A 125 2.12 3.60 15.35
N ARG A 126 3.33 4.07 15.57
CA ARG A 126 4.50 3.60 14.82
C ARG A 126 4.84 2.17 15.26
N HIS A 127 5.38 1.39 14.33
CA HIS A 127 5.63 -0.04 14.54
C HIS A 127 7.11 -0.40 14.48
N ASN A 128 8.00 0.60 14.47
CA ASN A 128 9.45 0.38 14.51
C ASN A 128 9.86 -0.13 15.89
N MET A 129 10.94 -0.90 15.92
CA MET A 129 11.38 -1.61 17.11
C MET A 129 11.70 -0.69 18.28
N ASP A 130 12.31 0.47 18.03
CA ASP A 130 12.65 1.43 19.09
C ASP A 130 11.40 1.90 19.84
N VAL A 131 10.37 2.30 19.11
CA VAL A 131 9.09 2.73 19.70
C VAL A 131 8.42 1.58 20.46
N LEU A 132 8.42 0.37 19.89
CA LEU A 132 7.81 -0.79 20.54
C LEU A 132 8.54 -1.15 21.84
N SER A 133 9.86 -1.15 21.81
CA SER A 133 10.69 -1.45 22.99
C SER A 133 10.49 -0.41 24.09
N GLU A 134 10.53 0.87 23.75
CA GLU A 134 10.32 1.96 24.72
C GLU A 134 8.93 1.91 25.33
N THR A 135 7.90 1.65 24.51
CA THR A 135 6.50 1.64 24.94
C THR A 135 6.17 0.41 25.81
N TYR A 136 6.57 -0.78 25.39
CA TYR A 136 6.11 -2.02 26.00
C TYR A 136 7.12 -2.69 26.92
N LEU A 137 8.41 -2.48 26.68
CA LEU A 137 9.49 -3.07 27.49
C LEU A 137 10.17 -2.04 28.41
N LYS A 138 9.83 -0.76 28.26
CA LYS A 138 10.44 0.36 29.01
C LYS A 138 11.96 0.40 28.84
N TYR A 139 12.42 0.12 27.64
CA TYR A 139 13.81 -0.03 27.31
C TYR A 139 14.15 0.65 25.99
N THR A 140 15.19 1.50 25.98
CA THR A 140 15.67 2.18 24.77
C THR A 140 16.79 1.38 24.13
N PRO A 141 16.57 0.76 22.95
CA PRO A 141 17.61 -0.02 22.27
C PRO A 141 18.71 0.88 21.71
N LYS A 142 19.87 0.28 21.45
CA LYS A 142 20.97 0.94 20.80
C LYS A 142 20.61 1.28 19.35
N SER A 143 20.85 2.52 18.95
CA SER A 143 20.56 2.96 17.57
C SER A 143 21.64 2.49 16.60
N ILE A 144 21.23 2.11 15.38
CA ILE A 144 22.17 1.78 14.30
C ILE A 144 23.06 2.97 13.94
N GLU A 145 22.57 4.20 14.09
CA GLU A 145 23.34 5.41 13.82
C GLU A 145 24.54 5.57 14.75
N GLU A 146 24.50 5.00 15.96
CA GLU A 146 25.65 4.97 16.88
C GLU A 146 26.79 4.11 16.34
N LEU A 147 26.47 3.12 15.49
CA LEU A 147 27.46 2.21 14.91
C LEU A 147 28.01 2.69 13.57
N ILE A 148 27.13 3.13 12.67
CA ILE A 148 27.47 3.43 11.27
C ILE A 148 27.36 4.92 10.93
N GLY A 149 26.90 5.74 11.86
CA GLY A 149 26.71 7.18 11.65
C GLY A 149 25.35 7.50 10.99
N LYS A 150 25.06 8.80 10.92
CA LYS A 150 23.81 9.30 10.35
C LYS A 150 23.69 9.00 8.86
N LYS A 151 22.45 8.84 8.40
CA LYS A 151 22.14 8.62 6.99
C LYS A 151 22.73 9.74 6.12
N GLY A 152 23.51 9.36 5.10
CA GLY A 152 24.17 10.30 4.20
C GLY A 152 25.43 9.71 3.57
N LYS A 153 26.17 10.54 2.86
CA LYS A 153 27.39 10.12 2.15
C LYS A 153 28.49 9.54 3.05
N ASN A 154 28.49 9.92 4.32
CA ASN A 154 29.51 9.48 5.28
C ASN A 154 29.06 8.29 6.14
N GLN A 155 27.88 7.73 5.86
CA GLN A 155 27.40 6.55 6.58
C GLN A 155 28.25 5.34 6.24
N LYS A 156 28.72 4.63 7.29
CA LYS A 156 29.54 3.42 7.14
C LYS A 156 28.65 2.21 6.83
N SER A 157 29.26 1.13 6.34
CA SER A 157 28.62 -0.18 6.24
C SER A 157 28.72 -0.91 7.57
N MET A 158 27.78 -1.81 7.85
CA MET A 158 27.88 -2.72 9.01
C MET A 158 29.14 -3.60 8.95
N ARG A 159 29.70 -3.85 7.77
CA ARG A 159 30.98 -4.56 7.61
C ARG A 159 32.17 -3.83 8.25
N ASP A 160 32.06 -2.49 8.39
CA ASP A 160 33.13 -1.65 8.95
C ASP A 160 33.06 -1.55 10.47
N VAL A 161 32.04 -2.15 11.11
CA VAL A 161 31.83 -2.12 12.54
C VAL A 161 32.61 -3.25 13.23
N ALA A 162 33.21 -2.95 14.38
CA ALA A 162 33.93 -3.94 15.17
C ALA A 162 32.99 -5.08 15.63
N LEU A 163 33.51 -6.32 15.62
CA LEU A 163 32.70 -7.51 15.92
C LEU A 163 31.98 -7.44 17.27
N GLU A 164 32.63 -6.94 18.33
CA GLU A 164 31.98 -6.79 19.64
C GLU A 164 30.85 -5.78 19.64
N ASP A 165 30.96 -4.69 18.88
CA ASP A 165 29.93 -3.67 18.78
C ASP A 165 28.74 -4.15 17.98
N ILE A 166 28.98 -4.84 16.86
CA ILE A 166 27.89 -5.41 16.06
C ILE A 166 27.18 -6.55 16.79
N LYS A 167 27.93 -7.36 17.54
CA LYS A 167 27.34 -8.41 18.39
C LYS A 167 26.35 -7.83 19.38
N GLU A 168 26.75 -6.80 20.13
CA GLU A 168 25.87 -6.18 21.12
C GLU A 168 24.61 -5.60 20.47
N TYR A 169 24.75 -4.94 19.33
CA TYR A 169 23.63 -4.37 18.59
C TYR A 169 22.69 -5.46 18.03
N ALA A 170 23.25 -6.41 17.30
CA ALA A 170 22.46 -7.43 16.59
C ALA A 170 21.81 -8.42 17.56
N ALA A 171 22.52 -8.87 18.57
CA ALA A 171 21.97 -9.77 19.59
C ALA A 171 20.88 -9.08 20.40
N GLU A 172 21.03 -7.79 20.70
CA GLU A 172 19.98 -7.00 21.35
C GLU A 172 18.72 -6.94 20.52
N ASP A 173 18.82 -6.74 19.20
CA ASP A 173 17.67 -6.71 18.31
C ASP A 173 16.88 -8.03 18.37
N ALA A 174 17.57 -9.16 18.37
CA ALA A 174 16.92 -10.47 18.49
C ALA A 174 16.29 -10.67 19.88
N ASP A 175 16.96 -10.28 20.95
CA ASP A 175 16.46 -10.37 22.32
C ASP A 175 15.21 -9.49 22.52
N VAL A 176 15.28 -8.23 22.10
CA VAL A 176 14.16 -7.28 22.20
C VAL A 176 12.96 -7.79 21.37
N THR A 177 13.20 -8.24 20.17
CA THR A 177 12.12 -8.76 19.29
C THR A 177 11.49 -10.01 19.90
N TYR A 178 12.29 -10.91 20.46
CA TYR A 178 11.77 -12.07 21.21
C TYR A 178 10.88 -11.64 22.38
N GLN A 179 11.31 -10.66 23.16
CA GLN A 179 10.52 -10.14 24.29
C GLN A 179 9.22 -9.48 23.82
N LEU A 180 9.26 -8.76 22.69
CA LEU A 180 8.06 -8.17 22.09
C LEU A 180 7.05 -9.24 21.69
N LYS A 181 7.51 -10.35 21.13
CA LYS A 181 6.62 -11.48 20.83
C LYS A 181 5.98 -12.06 22.10
N GLN A 182 6.76 -12.19 23.17
CA GLN A 182 6.23 -12.65 24.45
C GLN A 182 5.17 -11.69 25.01
N HIS A 183 5.33 -10.39 24.75
CA HIS A 183 4.35 -9.37 25.14
C HIS A 183 3.11 -9.38 24.26
N PHE A 184 3.27 -9.40 22.94
CA PHE A 184 2.18 -9.29 21.97
C PHE A 184 1.38 -10.59 21.79
N GLY A 185 2.02 -11.74 21.93
CA GLY A 185 1.38 -13.02 21.71
C GLY A 185 0.10 -13.22 22.53
N PRO A 186 0.14 -13.06 23.87
CA PRO A 186 -1.06 -13.19 24.70
C PRO A 186 -2.14 -12.15 24.39
N ILE A 187 -1.76 -10.91 24.04
CA ILE A 187 -2.71 -9.86 23.66
C ILE A 187 -3.42 -10.26 22.37
N LEU A 188 -2.66 -10.73 21.40
CA LEU A 188 -3.18 -11.13 20.10
C LEU A 188 -4.06 -12.38 20.21
N ASP A 189 -3.69 -13.37 21.05
CA ASP A 189 -4.46 -14.58 21.28
C ASP A 189 -5.87 -14.31 21.82
N LYS A 190 -6.04 -13.24 22.57
CA LYS A 190 -7.33 -12.80 23.12
C LYS A 190 -8.09 -11.84 22.19
N ALA A 191 -7.45 -11.36 21.12
CA ALA A 191 -8.04 -10.39 20.21
C ALA A 191 -8.78 -11.11 19.07
N GLU A 192 -9.87 -10.50 18.61
CA GLU A 192 -10.58 -10.99 17.42
C GLU A 192 -9.70 -10.93 16.16
N THR A 193 -8.69 -10.04 16.16
CA THR A 193 -7.75 -9.85 15.05
C THR A 193 -6.70 -10.98 14.92
N LYS A 194 -6.67 -11.93 15.84
CA LYS A 194 -5.76 -13.09 15.73
C LYS A 194 -6.00 -13.88 14.45
N LYS A 195 -7.24 -14.04 14.06
CA LYS A 195 -7.59 -14.72 12.80
C LYS A 195 -7.03 -14.00 11.58
N LEU A 196 -7.09 -12.67 11.56
CA LEU A 196 -6.46 -11.86 10.52
C LEU A 196 -4.96 -12.07 10.48
N PHE A 197 -4.33 -12.09 11.64
CA PHE A 197 -2.90 -12.34 11.76
C PHE A 197 -2.50 -13.70 11.18
N ASP A 198 -3.17 -14.76 11.63
CA ASP A 198 -2.83 -16.14 11.27
C ASP A 198 -3.20 -16.51 9.83
N GLU A 199 -4.33 -16.00 9.33
CA GLU A 199 -4.89 -16.45 8.05
C GLU A 199 -4.64 -15.48 6.89
N ILE A 200 -4.35 -14.20 7.16
CA ILE A 200 -4.18 -13.18 6.12
C ILE A 200 -2.81 -12.51 6.18
N GLU A 201 -2.53 -11.79 7.27
CA GLU A 201 -1.34 -10.92 7.29
C GLU A 201 -0.03 -11.69 7.26
N ILE A 202 0.09 -12.74 8.04
CA ILE A 202 1.31 -13.58 8.03
C ILE A 202 1.43 -14.39 6.74
N PRO A 203 0.39 -15.11 6.27
CA PRO A 203 0.49 -15.79 4.98
C PRO A 203 0.78 -14.88 3.80
N LEU A 204 0.44 -13.59 3.89
CA LEU A 204 0.72 -12.62 2.84
C LEU A 204 2.22 -12.26 2.75
N VAL A 205 2.98 -12.40 3.82
CA VAL A 205 4.41 -12.03 3.85
C VAL A 205 5.21 -12.72 2.74
N PRO A 206 5.18 -14.05 2.60
CA PRO A 206 5.92 -14.70 1.50
C PRO A 206 5.37 -14.35 0.12
N VAL A 207 4.09 -14.05 -0.01
CA VAL A 207 3.47 -13.61 -1.28
C VAL A 207 4.07 -12.27 -1.72
N LEU A 208 4.10 -11.30 -0.83
CA LEU A 208 4.68 -9.98 -1.11
C LEU A 208 6.18 -10.09 -1.40
N ALA A 209 6.90 -10.90 -0.64
CA ALA A 209 8.33 -11.12 -0.89
C ALA A 209 8.57 -11.66 -2.29
N ALA A 210 7.77 -12.65 -2.74
CA ALA A 210 7.88 -13.21 -4.08
C ALA A 210 7.59 -12.17 -5.17
N MET A 211 6.56 -11.34 -4.99
CA MET A 211 6.22 -10.27 -5.93
C MET A 211 7.33 -9.22 -6.02
N GLU A 212 7.87 -8.82 -4.88
CA GLU A 212 8.94 -7.83 -4.81
C GLU A 212 10.24 -8.34 -5.42
N LEU A 213 10.57 -9.59 -5.21
CA LEU A 213 11.76 -10.23 -5.82
C LEU A 213 11.61 -10.40 -7.33
N GLU A 214 10.41 -10.69 -7.79
CA GLU A 214 10.13 -10.84 -9.23
C GLU A 214 10.26 -9.51 -9.97
N GLY A 215 9.63 -8.46 -9.47
CA GLY A 215 9.61 -7.16 -10.12
C GLY A 215 8.86 -7.13 -11.45
N ILE A 216 8.91 -5.99 -12.11
CA ILE A 216 8.27 -5.78 -13.41
C ILE A 216 9.22 -5.06 -14.37
N ASN A 217 9.18 -5.41 -15.64
CA ASN A 217 9.97 -4.75 -16.67
C ASN A 217 9.49 -3.34 -16.94
N LEU A 218 10.45 -2.46 -17.17
CA LEU A 218 10.20 -1.06 -17.52
C LEU A 218 10.81 -0.75 -18.90
N ASP A 219 10.01 -0.15 -19.77
CA ASP A 219 10.46 0.38 -21.06
C ASP A 219 11.11 1.75 -20.86
N VAL A 220 12.40 1.75 -20.54
CA VAL A 220 13.16 2.97 -20.28
C VAL A 220 13.24 3.87 -21.52
N PRO A 221 13.52 3.37 -22.74
CA PRO A 221 13.49 4.20 -23.95
C PRO A 221 12.17 4.93 -24.16
N PHE A 222 11.06 4.29 -23.93
CA PHE A 222 9.73 4.91 -24.01
C PHE A 222 9.59 6.09 -23.03
N LEU A 223 10.03 5.91 -21.78
CA LEU A 223 10.00 6.98 -20.78
C LEU A 223 10.91 8.14 -21.15
N LYS A 224 12.07 7.88 -21.74
CA LYS A 224 12.97 8.94 -22.20
C LYS A 224 12.36 9.76 -23.32
N GLU A 225 11.69 9.12 -24.27
CA GLU A 225 10.94 9.82 -25.33
C GLU A 225 9.80 10.64 -24.73
N MET A 226 9.07 10.07 -23.79
CA MET A 226 7.98 10.76 -23.10
C MET A 226 8.48 11.97 -22.31
N SER A 227 9.65 11.86 -21.69
CA SER A 227 10.29 12.99 -20.99
C SER A 227 10.60 14.15 -21.94
N VAL A 228 11.15 13.88 -23.10
CA VAL A 228 11.45 14.89 -24.11
C VAL A 228 10.17 15.61 -24.58
N GLU A 229 9.13 14.86 -24.90
CA GLU A 229 7.85 15.42 -25.34
C GLU A 229 7.16 16.23 -24.22
N MET A 230 7.18 15.72 -23.00
CA MET A 230 6.61 16.41 -21.84
C MET A 230 7.34 17.72 -21.55
N ALA A 231 8.66 17.73 -21.66
CA ALA A 231 9.48 18.93 -21.49
C ALA A 231 9.14 20.01 -22.53
N LYS A 232 8.92 19.61 -23.79
CA LYS A 232 8.50 20.54 -24.86
C LYS A 232 7.13 21.12 -24.57
N GLU A 233 6.16 20.29 -24.20
CA GLU A 233 4.80 20.73 -23.89
C GLU A 233 4.76 21.66 -22.68
N SER A 234 5.49 21.32 -21.62
CA SER A 234 5.53 22.14 -20.39
C SER A 234 6.22 23.49 -20.65
N ALA A 235 7.28 23.52 -21.46
CA ALA A 235 7.96 24.76 -21.85
C ALA A 235 7.06 25.67 -22.68
N ALA A 236 6.32 25.11 -23.63
CA ALA A 236 5.36 25.87 -24.45
C ALA A 236 4.23 26.43 -23.58
N LEU A 237 3.73 25.67 -22.65
CA LEU A 237 2.67 26.10 -21.74
C LEU A 237 3.16 27.17 -20.76
N GLU A 238 4.38 27.04 -20.25
CA GLU A 238 5.04 28.03 -19.41
C GLU A 238 5.15 29.38 -20.14
N GLN A 239 5.57 29.36 -21.41
CA GLN A 239 5.66 30.56 -22.26
C GLN A 239 4.28 31.22 -22.44
N LYS A 240 3.26 30.43 -22.70
CA LYS A 240 1.87 30.92 -22.83
C LYS A 240 1.39 31.59 -21.55
N ILE A 241 1.71 31.00 -20.39
CA ILE A 241 1.38 31.57 -19.09
C ILE A 241 2.06 32.90 -18.88
N TYR A 242 3.34 33.03 -19.22
CA TYR A 242 4.07 34.29 -19.12
C TYR A 242 3.50 35.37 -20.04
N GLU A 243 3.11 35.00 -21.24
CA GLU A 243 2.48 35.94 -22.18
C GLU A 243 1.14 36.46 -21.64
N THR A 244 0.32 35.56 -21.07
CA THR A 244 -0.97 35.94 -20.47
C THR A 244 -0.76 36.81 -19.23
N ALA A 245 0.25 36.53 -18.42
CA ALA A 245 0.57 37.28 -17.22
C ALA A 245 1.25 38.63 -17.56
N GLY A 246 1.83 38.76 -18.74
CA GLY A 246 2.56 39.95 -19.18
C GLY A 246 3.98 40.08 -18.66
N GLU A 247 4.49 39.09 -17.95
CA GLU A 247 5.87 39.04 -17.44
C GLU A 247 6.30 37.61 -17.13
N LYS A 248 7.64 37.44 -17.09
CA LYS A 248 8.23 36.17 -16.60
C LYS A 248 8.31 36.18 -15.09
N PHE A 249 8.08 35.04 -14.48
CA PHE A 249 8.22 34.84 -13.05
C PHE A 249 8.52 33.36 -12.78
N ASN A 250 8.89 33.02 -11.54
CA ASN A 250 9.11 31.63 -11.18
C ASN A 250 7.77 30.91 -10.95
N LEU A 251 7.31 30.19 -11.95
CA LEU A 251 6.04 29.48 -11.94
C LEU A 251 5.98 28.38 -10.86
N ALA A 252 7.13 27.85 -10.46
CA ALA A 252 7.25 26.87 -9.38
C ALA A 252 7.19 27.50 -7.98
N SER A 253 7.28 28.83 -7.86
CA SER A 253 7.19 29.53 -6.58
C SER A 253 5.74 29.88 -6.25
N PRO A 254 5.14 29.28 -5.19
CA PRO A 254 3.78 29.62 -4.78
C PRO A 254 3.61 31.11 -4.46
N LYS A 255 4.64 31.73 -3.89
CA LYS A 255 4.61 33.16 -3.57
C LYS A 255 4.51 34.02 -4.81
N GLN A 256 5.41 33.81 -5.78
CA GLN A 256 5.42 34.59 -7.02
C GLN A 256 4.14 34.36 -7.84
N LEU A 257 3.68 33.11 -7.90
CA LEU A 257 2.43 32.75 -8.55
C LEU A 257 1.24 33.46 -7.92
N GLY A 258 1.15 33.45 -6.61
CA GLY A 258 0.07 34.13 -5.88
C GLY A 258 0.07 35.64 -6.14
N ASP A 259 1.23 36.27 -6.10
CA ASP A 259 1.36 37.70 -6.38
C ASP A 259 0.92 38.06 -7.82
N ILE A 260 1.26 37.23 -8.79
CA ILE A 260 0.83 37.43 -10.18
C ILE A 260 -0.69 37.25 -10.33
N LEU A 261 -1.24 36.15 -9.81
CA LEU A 261 -2.66 35.84 -9.98
C LEU A 261 -3.58 36.81 -9.23
N PHE A 262 -3.24 37.15 -8.00
CA PHE A 262 -4.15 37.86 -7.10
C PHE A 262 -3.84 39.35 -6.99
N ASP A 263 -2.58 39.78 -7.03
CA ASP A 263 -2.21 41.18 -6.96
C ASP A 263 -2.17 41.85 -8.35
N LYS A 264 -1.53 41.23 -9.34
CA LYS A 264 -1.41 41.78 -10.67
C LYS A 264 -2.66 41.58 -11.54
N LEU A 265 -3.11 40.34 -11.67
CA LEU A 265 -4.26 39.97 -12.51
C LEU A 265 -5.60 40.09 -11.81
N LYS A 266 -5.60 40.22 -10.49
CA LYS A 266 -6.79 40.36 -9.63
C LYS A 266 -7.85 39.29 -9.88
N ILE A 267 -7.40 38.07 -10.06
CA ILE A 267 -8.27 36.93 -10.29
C ILE A 267 -9.04 36.55 -9.01
N GLY A 268 -10.32 36.27 -9.13
CA GLY A 268 -11.13 35.76 -8.03
C GLY A 268 -11.60 36.79 -7.00
N GLY A 269 -11.42 38.09 -7.27
CA GLY A 269 -11.91 39.18 -6.41
C GLY A 269 -10.92 39.62 -5.34
N THR A 270 -11.41 40.41 -4.36
CA THR A 270 -10.55 41.11 -3.40
C THR A 270 -10.17 40.31 -2.16
N LYS A 271 -10.86 39.21 -1.86
CA LYS A 271 -10.60 38.38 -0.68
C LYS A 271 -10.09 37.00 -1.09
N GLN A 272 -8.79 36.85 -0.98
CA GLN A 272 -8.13 35.57 -1.24
C GLN A 272 -7.53 34.98 0.05
N LYS A 273 -7.60 33.66 0.17
CA LYS A 273 -7.05 32.95 1.31
C LYS A 273 -5.53 33.07 1.34
N LYS A 274 -4.99 33.36 2.52
CA LYS A 274 -3.54 33.42 2.75
C LYS A 274 -3.09 32.28 3.68
N THR A 275 -1.84 31.85 3.51
CA THR A 275 -1.20 30.88 4.37
C THR A 275 -0.81 31.51 5.71
N LYS A 276 -0.35 30.70 6.66
CA LYS A 276 0.13 31.15 7.97
C LYS A 276 1.30 32.16 7.86
N THR A 277 2.06 32.09 6.76
CA THR A 277 3.19 32.99 6.49
C THR A 277 2.79 34.28 5.75
N GLY A 278 1.50 34.48 5.48
CA GLY A 278 0.97 35.69 4.86
C GLY A 278 1.02 35.73 3.33
N GLN A 279 1.50 34.69 2.67
CA GLN A 279 1.45 34.60 1.20
C GLN A 279 0.10 34.03 0.75
N TYR A 280 -0.30 34.32 -0.49
CA TYR A 280 -1.52 33.77 -1.05
C TYR A 280 -1.44 32.24 -1.16
N ALA A 281 -2.56 31.57 -0.82
CA ALA A 281 -2.68 30.15 -1.01
C ALA A 281 -2.94 29.85 -2.50
N THR A 282 -2.12 28.98 -3.09
CA THR A 282 -2.21 28.57 -4.50
C THR A 282 -2.38 27.05 -4.64
N GLY A 283 -2.93 26.42 -3.63
CA GLY A 283 -3.19 24.97 -3.65
C GLY A 283 -4.20 24.57 -4.73
N GLU A 284 -4.18 23.31 -5.09
CA GLU A 284 -5.05 22.75 -6.13
C GLU A 284 -6.53 23.02 -5.88
N GLU A 285 -6.99 22.95 -4.63
CA GLU A 285 -8.38 23.23 -4.25
C GLU A 285 -8.83 24.63 -4.68
N ILE A 286 -7.97 25.63 -4.43
CA ILE A 286 -8.26 27.03 -4.74
C ILE A 286 -8.19 27.25 -6.24
N LEU A 287 -7.13 26.77 -6.91
CA LEU A 287 -6.95 26.97 -8.33
C LEU A 287 -7.97 26.20 -9.16
N SER A 288 -8.36 25.00 -8.75
CA SER A 288 -9.40 24.23 -9.45
C SER A 288 -10.74 24.98 -9.50
N TYR A 289 -11.09 25.66 -8.42
CA TYR A 289 -12.30 26.49 -8.36
C TYR A 289 -12.23 27.66 -9.34
N LEU A 290 -11.06 28.30 -9.46
CA LEU A 290 -10.85 29.46 -10.33
C LEU A 290 -10.64 29.07 -11.81
N ALA A 291 -10.25 27.84 -12.10
CA ALA A 291 -9.90 27.38 -13.44
C ALA A 291 -11.06 27.45 -14.45
N ASN A 292 -12.31 27.30 -13.96
CA ASN A 292 -13.50 27.34 -14.82
C ASN A 292 -13.71 28.70 -15.49
N ASP A 293 -13.34 29.78 -14.80
CA ASP A 293 -13.57 31.16 -15.26
C ASP A 293 -12.28 31.84 -15.78
N HIS A 294 -11.12 31.22 -15.56
CA HIS A 294 -9.83 31.84 -15.89
C HIS A 294 -8.91 30.85 -16.61
N PRO A 295 -8.75 30.97 -17.94
CA PRO A 295 -7.88 30.06 -18.73
C PRO A 295 -6.45 29.97 -18.24
N ILE A 296 -5.86 31.07 -17.72
CA ILE A 296 -4.49 31.06 -17.17
C ILE A 296 -4.38 30.09 -15.98
N VAL A 297 -5.39 30.02 -15.14
CA VAL A 297 -5.40 29.11 -13.96
C VAL A 297 -5.43 27.66 -14.41
N LYS A 298 -6.23 27.34 -15.43
CA LYS A 298 -6.26 26.03 -16.05
C LYS A 298 -4.88 25.65 -16.62
N ASP A 299 -4.24 26.56 -17.33
CA ASP A 299 -2.91 26.35 -17.88
C ASP A 299 -1.88 26.09 -16.79
N ILE A 300 -1.96 26.81 -15.68
CA ILE A 300 -1.07 26.62 -14.52
C ILE A 300 -1.26 25.24 -13.89
N LEU A 301 -2.52 24.78 -13.73
CA LEU A 301 -2.81 23.44 -13.21
C LEU A 301 -2.28 22.35 -14.15
N ASP A 302 -2.45 22.51 -15.46
CA ASP A 302 -1.91 21.58 -16.46
C ASP A 302 -0.38 21.54 -16.40
N TRP A 303 0.26 22.70 -16.30
CA TRP A 303 1.71 22.81 -16.17
C TRP A 303 2.22 22.11 -14.89
N ARG A 304 1.57 22.33 -13.76
CA ARG A 304 1.92 21.68 -12.49
C ARG A 304 1.80 20.17 -12.60
N GLN A 305 0.75 19.67 -13.24
CA GLN A 305 0.55 18.25 -13.46
C GLN A 305 1.69 17.66 -14.31
N MET A 306 2.03 18.31 -15.42
CA MET A 306 3.12 17.85 -16.29
C MET A 306 4.45 17.77 -15.56
N VAL A 307 4.80 18.83 -14.82
CA VAL A 307 6.07 18.90 -14.08
C VAL A 307 6.13 17.83 -13.00
N LYS A 308 5.03 17.61 -12.28
CA LYS A 308 4.93 16.58 -11.25
C LYS A 308 5.08 15.17 -11.83
N LEU A 309 4.37 14.89 -12.92
CA LEU A 309 4.46 13.59 -13.60
C LEU A 309 5.88 13.33 -14.10
N GLN A 310 6.52 14.36 -14.69
CA GLN A 310 7.87 14.24 -15.20
C GLN A 310 8.88 13.95 -14.08
N SER A 311 8.88 14.75 -13.02
CA SER A 311 9.85 14.61 -11.93
C SER A 311 9.62 13.39 -11.07
N THR A 312 8.36 13.03 -10.80
CA THR A 312 8.01 11.94 -9.86
C THR A 312 8.07 10.56 -10.53
N TYR A 313 7.69 10.46 -11.80
CA TYR A 313 7.57 9.18 -12.49
C TYR A 313 8.45 9.06 -13.73
N ILE A 314 8.30 9.94 -14.70
CA ILE A 314 8.93 9.78 -16.02
C ILE A 314 10.45 9.78 -15.92
N ASP A 315 11.01 10.72 -15.18
CA ASP A 315 12.46 10.86 -15.00
C ASP A 315 12.99 10.00 -13.84
N ALA A 316 12.16 9.72 -12.85
CA ALA A 316 12.55 8.97 -11.65
C ALA A 316 12.52 7.45 -11.83
N LEU A 317 11.53 6.92 -12.55
CA LEU A 317 11.37 5.47 -12.74
C LEU A 317 12.58 4.78 -13.37
N PRO A 318 13.24 5.35 -14.40
CA PRO A 318 14.44 4.72 -14.95
C PRO A 318 15.57 4.51 -13.92
N ASN A 319 15.66 5.38 -12.92
CA ASN A 319 16.64 5.25 -11.84
C ASN A 319 16.27 4.16 -10.82
N GLN A 320 15.04 3.67 -10.85
CA GLN A 320 14.56 2.58 -9.99
C GLN A 320 14.80 1.20 -10.59
N VAL A 321 15.25 1.13 -11.84
CA VAL A 321 15.59 -0.15 -12.47
C VAL A 321 16.81 -0.73 -11.76
N ASP A 322 16.66 -1.95 -11.25
CA ASP A 322 17.74 -2.67 -10.59
C ASP A 322 18.76 -3.14 -11.63
N LYS A 323 20.03 -2.86 -11.41
CA LYS A 323 21.12 -3.20 -12.33
C LYS A 323 21.32 -4.70 -12.50
N LYS A 324 21.01 -5.47 -11.46
CA LYS A 324 21.18 -6.92 -11.44
C LYS A 324 20.08 -7.64 -12.20
N THR A 325 18.83 -7.21 -12.01
CA THR A 325 17.65 -7.85 -12.62
C THR A 325 17.16 -7.17 -13.88
N GLY A 326 17.47 -5.88 -14.07
CA GLY A 326 16.92 -5.07 -15.16
C GLY A 326 15.45 -4.72 -14.97
N ARG A 327 14.90 -4.94 -13.78
CA ARG A 327 13.47 -4.77 -13.47
C ARG A 327 13.26 -3.77 -12.35
N VAL A 328 12.04 -3.31 -12.19
CA VAL A 328 11.63 -2.43 -11.10
C VAL A 328 11.00 -3.27 -9.99
N HIS A 329 11.47 -3.08 -8.77
CA HIS A 329 11.03 -3.84 -7.60
C HIS A 329 10.47 -2.87 -6.55
N THR A 330 9.16 -2.76 -6.47
CA THR A 330 8.53 -1.97 -5.41
C THR A 330 8.61 -2.72 -4.08
N ASP A 331 8.43 -2.00 -3.00
CA ASP A 331 8.31 -2.54 -1.64
C ASP A 331 6.89 -2.28 -1.14
N TYR A 332 6.17 -3.35 -0.80
CA TYR A 332 4.83 -3.26 -0.23
C TYR A 332 4.88 -3.22 1.28
N MET A 333 4.23 -2.24 1.87
CA MET A 333 4.17 -2.07 3.32
C MET A 333 2.78 -2.43 3.83
N GLN A 334 2.72 -3.44 4.70
CA GLN A 334 1.47 -3.94 5.29
C GLN A 334 1.00 -3.11 6.49
N THR A 335 1.88 -2.33 7.11
CA THR A 335 1.66 -1.73 8.44
C THR A 335 1.53 -0.22 8.43
N VAL A 336 1.40 0.39 7.25
CA VAL A 336 1.33 1.86 7.11
C VAL A 336 -0.12 2.35 7.08
N ALA A 337 -0.95 1.77 6.22
CA ALA A 337 -2.35 2.20 6.09
C ALA A 337 -3.22 1.58 7.17
N ALA A 338 -3.89 2.40 7.95
CA ALA A 338 -4.79 1.94 9.02
C ALA A 338 -6.05 1.23 8.50
N THR A 339 -6.34 1.37 7.22
CA THR A 339 -7.48 0.72 6.54
C THR A 339 -7.25 -0.76 6.21
N GLY A 340 -6.02 -1.25 6.32
CA GLY A 340 -5.63 -2.58 5.85
C GLY A 340 -5.11 -2.62 4.42
N ARG A 341 -5.18 -1.51 3.69
CA ARG A 341 -4.59 -1.43 2.35
C ARG A 341 -3.08 -1.53 2.40
N LEU A 342 -2.49 -2.12 1.36
CA LEU A 342 -1.05 -2.06 1.15
C LEU A 342 -0.65 -0.66 0.67
N SER A 343 0.51 -0.21 1.09
CA SER A 343 1.17 0.93 0.44
C SER A 343 2.37 0.44 -0.35
N SER A 344 2.72 1.17 -1.40
CA SER A 344 3.82 0.82 -2.31
C SER A 344 4.88 1.92 -2.22
N ASN A 345 6.15 1.54 -2.14
CA ASN A 345 7.25 2.46 -1.97
C ASN A 345 8.47 2.03 -2.79
N ASN A 346 9.25 2.99 -3.22
CA ASN A 346 10.51 2.78 -3.95
C ASN A 346 10.39 1.86 -5.18
N PRO A 347 9.53 2.14 -6.18
CA PRO A 347 8.67 3.32 -6.33
C PRO A 347 7.25 3.13 -5.79
N ASN A 348 6.55 4.24 -5.57
CA ASN A 348 5.13 4.21 -5.27
C ASN A 348 4.32 4.11 -6.56
N LEU A 349 3.87 2.91 -6.89
CA LEU A 349 3.11 2.63 -8.11
C LEU A 349 1.60 2.88 -7.96
N GLN A 350 1.12 3.03 -6.73
CA GLN A 350 -0.31 3.24 -6.47
C GLN A 350 -0.75 4.69 -6.71
N ASN A 351 0.19 5.62 -6.76
CA ASN A 351 -0.08 7.05 -6.97
C ASN A 351 0.02 7.49 -8.43
N ILE A 352 0.29 6.59 -9.38
CA ILE A 352 0.29 6.93 -10.80
C ILE A 352 -1.14 7.36 -11.18
N PRO A 353 -1.34 8.59 -11.68
CA PRO A 353 -2.68 9.08 -12.00
C PRO A 353 -3.36 8.23 -13.07
N ILE A 354 -4.59 7.81 -12.81
CA ILE A 354 -5.39 6.99 -13.74
C ILE A 354 -6.50 7.79 -14.42
N ARG A 355 -6.83 8.95 -13.88
CA ARG A 355 -7.93 9.79 -14.42
C ARG A 355 -7.49 10.67 -15.59
N THR A 356 -6.20 10.98 -15.68
CA THR A 356 -5.65 11.82 -16.73
C THR A 356 -5.02 10.96 -17.83
N GLU A 357 -5.11 11.43 -19.07
CA GLU A 357 -4.50 10.75 -20.21
C GLU A 357 -2.99 10.63 -20.08
N ARG A 358 -2.33 11.71 -19.66
CA ARG A 358 -0.87 11.74 -19.44
C ARG A 358 -0.44 10.76 -18.36
N GLY A 359 -1.17 10.69 -17.24
CA GLY A 359 -0.89 9.74 -16.16
C GLY A 359 -1.05 8.30 -16.62
N ARG A 360 -2.09 8.01 -17.39
CA ARG A 360 -2.33 6.67 -17.95
C ARG A 360 -1.21 6.23 -18.90
N LEU A 361 -0.65 7.15 -19.68
CA LEU A 361 0.45 6.84 -20.60
C LEU A 361 1.70 6.31 -19.87
N ILE A 362 1.92 6.69 -18.61
CA ILE A 362 3.02 6.16 -17.81
C ILE A 362 2.89 4.64 -17.64
N ARG A 363 1.68 4.13 -17.52
CA ARG A 363 1.44 2.69 -17.41
C ARG A 363 1.90 1.91 -18.65
N LYS A 364 1.98 2.57 -19.79
CA LYS A 364 2.47 1.96 -21.02
C LYS A 364 3.97 1.58 -20.95
N ALA A 365 4.70 2.20 -20.02
CA ALA A 365 6.10 1.88 -19.79
C ALA A 365 6.32 0.56 -19.04
N PHE A 366 5.30 0.04 -18.37
CA PHE A 366 5.37 -1.24 -17.66
C PHE A 366 4.98 -2.35 -18.61
N ILE A 367 5.94 -3.21 -18.94
CA ILE A 367 5.84 -4.18 -20.03
C ILE A 367 6.03 -5.61 -19.53
N ALA A 368 5.60 -6.57 -20.34
CA ALA A 368 5.79 -7.99 -20.07
C ALA A 368 7.29 -8.35 -20.03
N ARG A 369 7.60 -9.48 -19.40
CA ARG A 369 8.96 -9.97 -19.19
C ARG A 369 9.78 -10.03 -20.49
N ASP A 370 9.22 -10.62 -21.52
CA ASP A 370 9.81 -10.75 -22.85
C ASP A 370 8.72 -11.12 -23.87
N GLU A 371 9.12 -11.48 -25.06
CA GLU A 371 8.23 -11.86 -26.17
C GLU A 371 7.41 -13.14 -25.92
N ASN A 372 7.78 -13.95 -24.91
CA ASN A 372 7.04 -15.16 -24.54
C ASN A 372 5.97 -14.90 -23.47
N TYR A 373 5.85 -13.67 -23.00
CA TYR A 373 4.94 -13.28 -21.93
C TYR A 373 4.00 -12.15 -22.36
N THR A 374 2.84 -12.16 -21.74
CA THR A 374 1.81 -11.12 -21.86
C THR A 374 1.43 -10.65 -20.46
N LEU A 375 1.22 -9.35 -20.28
CA LEU A 375 0.67 -8.86 -19.03
C LEU A 375 -0.83 -9.16 -18.99
N VAL A 376 -1.29 -9.68 -17.85
CA VAL A 376 -2.70 -9.88 -17.55
C VAL A 376 -3.04 -9.04 -16.34
N SER A 377 -4.10 -8.23 -16.46
CA SER A 377 -4.66 -7.46 -15.36
C SER A 377 -5.99 -8.07 -14.95
N ALA A 378 -6.18 -8.25 -13.65
CA ALA A 378 -7.42 -8.71 -13.06
C ALA A 378 -7.90 -7.67 -12.05
N ASP A 379 -9.06 -7.09 -12.29
CA ASP A 379 -9.58 -5.97 -11.51
C ASP A 379 -10.98 -6.29 -10.98
N TYR A 380 -11.18 -6.09 -9.69
CA TYR A 380 -12.51 -6.22 -9.09
C TYR A 380 -13.44 -5.13 -9.61
N SER A 381 -14.59 -5.52 -10.12
CA SER A 381 -15.61 -4.61 -10.62
C SER A 381 -16.50 -4.13 -9.48
N GLN A 382 -16.51 -2.82 -9.24
CA GLN A 382 -17.42 -2.17 -8.28
C GLN A 382 -17.38 -2.79 -6.88
N ILE A 383 -16.21 -3.19 -6.40
CA ILE A 383 -16.08 -3.96 -5.16
C ILE A 383 -16.65 -3.21 -3.94
N GLU A 384 -16.40 -1.91 -3.83
CA GLU A 384 -16.88 -1.12 -2.69
C GLU A 384 -18.41 -1.05 -2.65
N LEU A 385 -19.06 -0.87 -3.79
CA LEU A 385 -20.52 -0.87 -3.89
C LEU A 385 -21.11 -2.25 -3.60
N ARG A 386 -20.44 -3.30 -4.03
CA ARG A 386 -20.87 -4.68 -3.74
C ARG A 386 -20.76 -4.99 -2.25
N ILE A 387 -19.70 -4.51 -1.60
CA ILE A 387 -19.50 -4.68 -0.17
C ILE A 387 -20.58 -3.91 0.63
N ILE A 388 -20.84 -2.65 0.30
CA ILE A 388 -21.85 -1.90 1.04
C ILE A 388 -23.26 -2.46 0.82
N ALA A 389 -23.56 -2.95 -0.38
CA ALA A 389 -24.81 -3.65 -0.64
C ALA A 389 -24.97 -4.87 0.27
N ALA A 390 -23.93 -5.69 0.36
CA ALA A 390 -23.93 -6.87 1.21
C ALA A 390 -24.02 -6.53 2.71
N LEU A 391 -23.21 -5.58 3.18
CA LEU A 391 -23.18 -5.19 4.58
C LEU A 391 -24.46 -4.51 5.05
N SER A 392 -25.06 -3.67 4.20
CA SER A 392 -26.31 -2.98 4.51
C SER A 392 -27.55 -3.86 4.38
N GLY A 393 -27.46 -4.94 3.61
CA GLY A 393 -28.59 -5.78 3.26
C GLY A 393 -29.60 -5.08 2.34
N GLU A 394 -29.15 -4.04 1.57
CA GLU A 394 -30.03 -3.31 0.66
C GLU A 394 -30.47 -4.17 -0.52
N GLU A 395 -31.69 -4.63 -0.49
CA GLU A 395 -32.25 -5.63 -1.42
C GLU A 395 -32.22 -5.16 -2.88
N ASN A 396 -32.49 -3.91 -3.13
CA ASN A 396 -32.51 -3.36 -4.48
C ASN A 396 -31.10 -3.33 -5.11
N MET A 397 -30.08 -3.04 -4.33
CA MET A 397 -28.69 -3.13 -4.77
C MET A 397 -28.25 -4.59 -4.97
N ILE A 398 -28.55 -5.44 -3.99
CA ILE A 398 -28.18 -6.86 -4.04
C ILE A 398 -28.78 -7.52 -5.28
N LYS A 399 -30.06 -7.28 -5.57
CA LYS A 399 -30.73 -7.82 -6.77
C LYS A 399 -30.10 -7.31 -8.06
N ALA A 400 -29.76 -6.02 -8.12
CA ALA A 400 -29.11 -5.45 -9.30
C ALA A 400 -27.80 -6.17 -9.61
N PHE A 401 -26.97 -6.42 -8.59
CA PHE A 401 -25.72 -7.16 -8.76
C PHE A 401 -25.94 -8.63 -9.08
N GLN A 402 -26.89 -9.29 -8.43
CA GLN A 402 -27.22 -10.69 -8.71
C GLN A 402 -27.74 -10.90 -10.13
N ASN A 403 -28.47 -9.92 -10.66
CA ASN A 403 -28.99 -9.93 -12.03
C ASN A 403 -27.99 -9.42 -13.07
N ASN A 404 -26.77 -9.15 -12.66
CA ASN A 404 -25.69 -8.63 -13.49
C ASN A 404 -26.06 -7.33 -14.23
N GLU A 405 -26.82 -6.46 -13.57
CA GLU A 405 -27.17 -5.14 -14.09
C GLU A 405 -26.02 -4.15 -13.94
N ASP A 406 -25.95 -3.17 -14.83
CA ASP A 406 -25.09 -1.99 -14.65
C ASP A 406 -25.63 -1.19 -13.46
N ILE A 407 -24.93 -1.19 -12.33
CA ILE A 407 -25.40 -0.57 -11.09
C ILE A 407 -25.68 0.92 -11.23
N HIS A 408 -24.89 1.63 -12.04
CA HIS A 408 -25.09 3.07 -12.25
C HIS A 408 -26.34 3.34 -13.08
N LYS A 409 -26.57 2.52 -14.09
CA LYS A 409 -27.78 2.58 -14.92
C LYS A 409 -29.02 2.18 -14.14
N SER A 410 -28.92 1.12 -13.34
CA SER A 410 -29.99 0.66 -12.45
C SER A 410 -30.36 1.73 -11.41
N THR A 411 -29.37 2.34 -10.78
CA THR A 411 -29.58 3.46 -9.83
C THR A 411 -30.25 4.64 -10.51
N ALA A 412 -29.78 5.03 -11.70
CA ALA A 412 -30.35 6.13 -12.47
C ALA A 412 -31.82 5.87 -12.82
N ALA A 413 -32.15 4.66 -13.26
CA ALA A 413 -33.52 4.29 -13.60
C ALA A 413 -34.48 4.48 -12.41
N LYS A 414 -34.06 4.07 -11.23
CA LYS A 414 -34.86 4.17 -10.01
C LYS A 414 -34.95 5.59 -9.47
N VAL A 415 -33.83 6.30 -9.43
CA VAL A 415 -33.74 7.67 -8.88
C VAL A 415 -34.47 8.68 -9.76
N PHE A 416 -34.31 8.57 -11.07
CA PHE A 416 -34.98 9.47 -12.04
C PHE A 416 -36.34 8.96 -12.49
N ASN A 417 -36.78 7.80 -11.99
CA ASN A 417 -38.05 7.17 -12.30
C ASN A 417 -38.31 7.02 -13.82
N VAL A 418 -37.35 6.44 -14.49
CA VAL A 418 -37.40 6.12 -15.92
C VAL A 418 -37.14 4.63 -16.15
N PRO A 419 -37.68 4.05 -17.27
CA PRO A 419 -37.31 2.68 -17.62
C PRO A 419 -35.81 2.54 -17.82
N LEU A 420 -35.28 1.35 -17.56
CA LEU A 420 -33.83 1.07 -17.65
C LEU A 420 -33.29 1.42 -19.05
N GLU A 421 -34.06 1.12 -20.10
CA GLU A 421 -33.66 1.34 -21.49
C GLU A 421 -33.65 2.83 -21.88
N GLU A 422 -34.34 3.68 -21.14
CA GLU A 422 -34.45 5.12 -21.39
C GLU A 422 -33.48 5.98 -20.57
N VAL A 423 -32.62 5.35 -19.77
CA VAL A 423 -31.59 6.07 -18.98
C VAL A 423 -30.62 6.74 -19.94
N THR A 424 -30.47 8.07 -19.80
CA THR A 424 -29.53 8.85 -20.60
C THR A 424 -28.09 8.69 -20.05
N LYS A 425 -27.10 9.02 -20.87
CA LYS A 425 -25.68 9.03 -20.43
C LYS A 425 -25.46 10.00 -19.28
N GLU A 426 -26.12 11.15 -19.31
CA GLU A 426 -26.03 12.16 -18.25
C GLU A 426 -26.63 11.65 -16.94
N GLN A 427 -27.80 11.02 -16.99
CA GLN A 427 -28.44 10.41 -15.82
C GLN A 427 -27.57 9.33 -15.21
N ARG A 428 -27.00 8.45 -16.04
CA ARG A 428 -26.07 7.42 -15.58
C ARG A 428 -24.83 8.02 -14.94
N SER A 429 -24.28 9.07 -15.53
CA SER A 429 -23.11 9.78 -15.00
C SER A 429 -23.38 10.39 -13.62
N HIS A 430 -24.55 11.03 -13.45
CA HIS A 430 -24.96 11.57 -12.15
C HIS A 430 -25.12 10.46 -11.12
N ALA A 431 -25.77 9.37 -11.47
CA ALA A 431 -25.93 8.21 -10.60
C ALA A 431 -24.58 7.60 -10.20
N LYS A 432 -23.64 7.52 -11.13
CA LYS A 432 -22.27 7.04 -10.86
C LYS A 432 -21.58 7.92 -9.82
N THR A 433 -21.68 9.23 -9.97
CA THR A 433 -21.08 10.19 -9.04
C THR A 433 -21.69 10.04 -7.65
N VAL A 434 -23.01 9.85 -7.54
CA VAL A 434 -23.69 9.65 -6.26
C VAL A 434 -23.33 8.29 -5.65
N ASN A 435 -23.32 7.21 -6.43
CA ASN A 435 -22.97 5.87 -5.95
C ASN A 435 -21.59 5.86 -5.28
N PHE A 436 -20.61 6.49 -5.89
CA PHE A 436 -19.27 6.59 -5.29
C PHE A 436 -19.21 7.63 -4.18
N GLY A 437 -19.86 8.77 -4.36
CA GLY A 437 -19.80 9.87 -3.42
C GLY A 437 -20.44 9.57 -2.07
N ILE A 438 -21.52 8.78 -2.05
CA ILE A 438 -22.22 8.41 -0.81
C ILE A 438 -21.30 7.67 0.16
N ILE A 439 -20.49 6.75 -0.34
CA ILE A 439 -19.53 5.98 0.47
C ILE A 439 -18.51 6.91 1.14
N TYR A 440 -18.16 8.01 0.46
CA TYR A 440 -17.19 9.00 0.95
C TYR A 440 -17.86 10.20 1.62
N GLY A 441 -19.18 10.16 1.84
CA GLY A 441 -19.91 11.20 2.56
C GLY A 441 -20.13 12.48 1.74
N VAL A 442 -20.41 12.36 0.43
CA VAL A 442 -20.67 13.52 -0.43
C VAL A 442 -21.87 14.33 0.04
N SER A 443 -21.71 15.67 0.11
CA SER A 443 -22.79 16.62 0.38
C SER A 443 -23.41 17.12 -0.93
N ALA A 444 -24.58 17.78 -0.80
CA ALA A 444 -25.22 18.46 -1.94
C ALA A 444 -24.27 19.48 -2.59
N PHE A 445 -23.52 20.22 -1.77
CA PHE A 445 -22.49 21.15 -2.27
C PHE A 445 -21.37 20.43 -3.00
N GLY A 446 -20.82 19.35 -2.43
CA GLY A 446 -19.78 18.55 -3.06
C GLY A 446 -20.23 17.94 -4.38
N LEU A 447 -21.46 17.43 -4.43
CA LEU A 447 -22.03 16.86 -5.66
C LEU A 447 -22.22 17.93 -6.75
N SER A 448 -22.70 19.12 -6.37
CA SER A 448 -22.87 20.23 -7.33
C SER A 448 -21.55 20.68 -7.94
N ASN A 449 -20.44 20.59 -7.20
CA ASN A 449 -19.12 20.92 -7.71
C ASN A 449 -18.55 19.86 -8.68
N GLN A 450 -19.03 18.63 -8.58
CA GLN A 450 -18.55 17.50 -9.41
C GLN A 450 -19.41 17.22 -10.64
N THR A 451 -20.56 17.86 -10.72
CA THR A 451 -21.56 17.64 -11.77
C THR A 451 -22.08 18.95 -12.34
N SER A 452 -22.90 18.88 -13.37
CA SER A 452 -23.65 20.03 -13.91
C SER A 452 -24.88 20.40 -13.10
N LEU A 453 -25.18 19.66 -12.03
CA LEU A 453 -26.35 19.89 -11.18
C LEU A 453 -26.18 21.08 -10.27
N SER A 454 -27.27 21.82 -10.04
CA SER A 454 -27.32 22.87 -9.01
C SER A 454 -27.27 22.22 -7.62
N ARG A 455 -27.01 23.04 -6.59
CA ARG A 455 -27.04 22.56 -5.20
C ARG A 455 -28.40 21.98 -4.82
N LYS A 456 -29.48 22.61 -5.27
CA LYS A 456 -30.85 22.14 -5.04
C LYS A 456 -31.10 20.81 -5.71
N GLU A 457 -30.74 20.69 -6.99
CA GLU A 457 -30.87 19.45 -7.74
C GLU A 457 -30.01 18.32 -7.13
N SER A 458 -28.83 18.65 -6.66
CA SER A 458 -27.94 17.70 -5.97
C SER A 458 -28.56 17.20 -4.67
N ALA A 459 -29.18 18.08 -3.87
CA ALA A 459 -29.87 17.69 -2.64
C ALA A 459 -31.06 16.77 -2.94
N GLU A 460 -31.84 17.10 -3.94
CA GLU A 460 -32.98 16.28 -4.40
C GLU A 460 -32.52 14.89 -4.87
N LEU A 461 -31.41 14.83 -5.58
CA LEU A 461 -30.84 13.57 -6.06
C LEU A 461 -30.36 12.69 -4.92
N ILE A 462 -29.68 13.26 -3.93
CA ILE A 462 -29.23 12.53 -2.73
C ILE A 462 -30.43 11.99 -1.95
N ASP A 463 -31.49 12.81 -1.76
CA ASP A 463 -32.70 12.37 -1.08
C ASP A 463 -33.38 11.21 -1.81
N ALA A 464 -33.50 11.32 -3.13
CA ALA A 464 -34.07 10.25 -3.98
C ALA A 464 -33.23 8.98 -3.92
N TYR A 465 -31.91 9.12 -3.87
CA TYR A 465 -30.99 8.00 -3.72
C TYR A 465 -31.24 7.23 -2.40
N TYR A 466 -31.37 7.93 -1.29
CA TYR A 466 -31.64 7.30 -0.01
C TYR A 466 -33.06 6.73 0.11
N GLN A 467 -34.02 7.31 -0.61
CA GLN A 467 -35.35 6.71 -0.72
C GLN A 467 -35.34 5.41 -1.53
N THR A 468 -34.49 5.34 -2.54
CA THR A 468 -34.28 4.14 -3.36
C THR A 468 -33.57 3.04 -2.57
N TYR A 469 -32.60 3.42 -1.75
CA TYR A 469 -31.78 2.52 -0.96
C TYR A 469 -31.83 2.87 0.54
N PRO A 470 -33.00 2.67 1.18
CA PRO A 470 -33.19 3.13 2.57
C PRO A 470 -32.29 2.40 3.57
N LYS A 471 -31.93 1.16 3.33
CA LYS A 471 -31.04 0.39 4.22
C LYS A 471 -29.61 0.90 4.20
N LEU A 472 -29.16 1.58 3.14
CA LEU A 472 -27.86 2.22 3.13
C LEU A 472 -27.74 3.28 4.21
N LYS A 473 -28.73 4.17 4.30
CA LYS A 473 -28.75 5.24 5.30
C LYS A 473 -28.79 4.67 6.72
N SER A 474 -29.62 3.67 6.94
CA SER A 474 -29.71 2.97 8.24
C SER A 474 -28.39 2.32 8.62
N TYR A 475 -27.73 1.66 7.66
CA TYR A 475 -26.42 1.03 7.87
C TYR A 475 -25.36 2.08 8.23
N MET A 476 -25.29 3.17 7.49
CA MET A 476 -24.32 4.24 7.71
C MET A 476 -24.49 4.87 9.09
N SER A 477 -25.74 5.15 9.49
CA SER A 477 -26.05 5.67 10.83
C SER A 477 -25.66 4.67 11.92
N ALA A 478 -25.91 3.40 11.70
CA ALA A 478 -25.54 2.32 12.63
C ALA A 478 -24.03 2.22 12.82
N GLN A 479 -23.24 2.42 11.76
CA GLN A 479 -21.78 2.41 11.85
C GLN A 479 -21.27 3.57 12.70
N VAL A 480 -21.81 4.75 12.54
CA VAL A 480 -21.47 5.92 13.36
C VAL A 480 -21.82 5.69 14.82
N ASP A 481 -22.99 5.16 15.10
CA ASP A 481 -23.44 4.84 16.46
C ASP A 481 -22.55 3.77 17.11
N PHE A 482 -22.20 2.74 16.37
CA PHE A 482 -21.29 1.70 16.83
C PHE A 482 -19.91 2.29 17.18
N ALA A 483 -19.38 3.18 16.32
CA ALA A 483 -18.11 3.86 16.56
C ALA A 483 -18.15 4.74 17.82
N ARG A 484 -19.25 5.46 18.05
CA ARG A 484 -19.42 6.29 19.26
C ARG A 484 -19.44 5.45 20.53
N GLU A 485 -20.08 4.29 20.47
CA GLU A 485 -20.20 3.41 21.61
C GLU A 485 -18.91 2.63 21.89
N ASN A 486 -18.23 2.15 20.85
CA ASN A 486 -17.10 1.23 20.96
C ASN A 486 -15.73 1.85 20.69
N GLY A 487 -15.68 3.04 20.06
CA GLY A 487 -14.44 3.71 19.70
C GLY A 487 -13.76 3.19 18.43
N TYR A 488 -14.36 2.25 17.73
CA TYR A 488 -13.86 1.69 16.49
C TYR A 488 -14.99 1.18 15.60
N VAL A 489 -14.65 0.89 14.34
CA VAL A 489 -15.49 0.13 13.40
C VAL A 489 -14.71 -1.07 12.88
N GLN A 490 -15.40 -2.05 12.30
CA GLN A 490 -14.80 -3.31 11.84
C GLN A 490 -15.13 -3.61 10.39
N THR A 491 -14.18 -4.30 9.72
CA THR A 491 -14.42 -4.92 8.42
C THR A 491 -15.19 -6.25 8.58
N VAL A 492 -15.57 -6.85 7.44
CA VAL A 492 -16.22 -8.18 7.40
C VAL A 492 -15.41 -9.22 8.15
N LEU A 493 -14.09 -9.13 8.12
CA LEU A 493 -13.19 -10.11 8.76
C LEU A 493 -12.68 -9.69 10.13
N GLY A 494 -13.23 -8.59 10.68
CA GLY A 494 -12.92 -8.17 12.04
C GLY A 494 -11.72 -7.25 12.18
N ARG A 495 -11.21 -6.69 11.07
CA ARG A 495 -10.18 -5.66 11.13
C ARG A 495 -10.74 -4.40 11.74
N ARG A 496 -10.06 -3.84 12.73
CA ARG A 496 -10.51 -2.65 13.45
C ARG A 496 -9.88 -1.37 12.94
N ARG A 497 -10.71 -0.35 12.80
CA ARG A 497 -10.30 1.03 12.58
C ARG A 497 -10.72 1.84 13.79
N TYR A 498 -9.76 2.29 14.60
CA TYR A 498 -10.04 3.11 15.79
C TYR A 498 -10.30 4.56 15.38
N LEU A 499 -11.31 5.17 15.99
CA LEU A 499 -11.78 6.51 15.66
C LEU A 499 -11.80 7.36 16.94
N LYS A 500 -10.63 7.88 17.31
CA LYS A 500 -10.45 8.69 18.53
C LYS A 500 -11.28 9.98 18.54
N ASP A 501 -11.55 10.51 17.36
CA ASP A 501 -12.23 11.81 17.19
C ASP A 501 -13.73 11.71 16.98
N ILE A 502 -14.32 10.51 17.11
CA ILE A 502 -15.76 10.31 16.84
C ILE A 502 -16.67 11.12 17.76
N ASN A 503 -16.21 11.44 18.97
CA ASN A 503 -16.94 12.24 19.95
C ASN A 503 -16.31 13.62 20.15
N SER A 504 -15.49 14.11 19.20
CA SER A 504 -14.84 15.41 19.29
C SER A 504 -15.85 16.57 19.39
N ALA A 505 -15.51 17.57 20.20
CA ALA A 505 -16.26 18.83 20.28
C ALA A 505 -16.10 19.68 19.00
N ASN A 506 -15.02 19.48 18.25
CA ASN A 506 -14.78 20.16 16.98
C ASN A 506 -15.60 19.48 15.87
N MET A 507 -16.57 20.20 15.31
CA MET A 507 -17.48 19.64 14.31
C MET A 507 -16.80 19.16 13.03
N MET A 508 -15.73 19.82 12.58
CA MET A 508 -14.97 19.38 11.39
C MET A 508 -14.25 18.06 11.65
N VAL A 509 -13.63 17.94 12.80
CA VAL A 509 -12.91 16.73 13.23
C VAL A 509 -13.88 15.57 13.41
N LYS A 510 -15.00 15.83 14.08
CA LYS A 510 -16.06 14.85 14.29
C LYS A 510 -16.66 14.36 12.98
N SER A 511 -16.94 15.28 12.06
CA SER A 511 -17.48 14.94 10.74
C SER A 511 -16.52 14.06 9.93
N GLY A 512 -15.21 14.33 10.01
CA GLY A 512 -14.18 13.49 9.41
C GLY A 512 -14.18 12.08 9.98
N ALA A 513 -14.30 11.95 11.30
CA ALA A 513 -14.38 10.65 11.97
C ALA A 513 -15.66 9.89 11.59
N GLU A 514 -16.79 10.57 11.45
CA GLU A 514 -18.04 9.95 10.99
C GLU A 514 -17.94 9.42 9.58
N ARG A 515 -17.28 10.14 8.66
CA ARG A 515 -17.00 9.64 7.29
C ARG A 515 -16.13 8.41 7.32
N ASN A 516 -15.11 8.38 8.16
CA ASN A 516 -14.23 7.22 8.32
C ASN A 516 -14.98 6.02 8.93
N ALA A 517 -15.95 6.26 9.82
CA ALA A 517 -16.78 5.19 10.39
C ALA A 517 -17.57 4.44 9.31
N VAL A 518 -18.05 5.16 8.30
CA VAL A 518 -18.77 4.56 7.15
C VAL A 518 -17.83 3.93 6.17
N ASN A 519 -16.74 4.61 5.84
CA ASN A 519 -15.82 4.21 4.75
C ASN A 519 -14.85 3.09 5.16
N ALA A 520 -14.33 3.11 6.38
CA ALA A 520 -13.29 2.17 6.79
C ALA A 520 -13.72 0.69 6.71
N PRO A 521 -14.94 0.30 7.11
CA PRO A 521 -15.38 -1.08 6.94
C PRO A 521 -15.42 -1.54 5.48
N ILE A 522 -15.75 -0.62 4.57
CA ILE A 522 -15.85 -0.91 3.14
C ILE A 522 -14.47 -1.05 2.50
N GLN A 523 -13.62 -0.06 2.67
CA GLN A 523 -12.25 -0.10 2.14
C GLN A 523 -11.43 -1.23 2.75
N GLY A 524 -11.55 -1.42 4.07
CA GLY A 524 -10.84 -2.48 4.76
C GLY A 524 -11.30 -3.86 4.33
N SER A 525 -12.59 -4.06 4.12
CA SER A 525 -13.12 -5.34 3.60
C SER A 525 -12.62 -5.62 2.19
N ALA A 526 -12.56 -4.61 1.32
CA ALA A 526 -11.98 -4.73 -0.02
C ALA A 526 -10.50 -5.14 0.05
N ALA A 527 -9.75 -4.52 0.95
CA ALA A 527 -8.34 -4.85 1.16
C ALA A 527 -8.16 -6.30 1.66
N ASP A 528 -9.00 -6.73 2.60
CA ASP A 528 -8.97 -8.11 3.12
C ASP A 528 -9.28 -9.12 2.01
N ILE A 529 -10.25 -8.84 1.17
CA ILE A 529 -10.65 -9.71 0.06
C ILE A 529 -9.50 -9.89 -0.94
N ILE A 530 -8.87 -8.79 -1.37
CA ILE A 530 -7.77 -8.89 -2.34
C ILE A 530 -6.55 -9.60 -1.75
N LYS A 531 -6.28 -9.42 -0.46
CA LYS A 531 -5.20 -10.14 0.24
C LYS A 531 -5.44 -11.65 0.25
N ILE A 532 -6.66 -12.08 0.53
CA ILE A 532 -7.04 -13.50 0.47
C ILE A 532 -6.84 -14.04 -0.94
N ALA A 533 -7.29 -13.32 -1.96
CA ALA A 533 -7.11 -13.69 -3.36
C ALA A 533 -5.63 -13.84 -3.70
N MET A 534 -4.79 -12.90 -3.29
CA MET A 534 -3.34 -12.94 -3.50
C MET A 534 -2.70 -14.18 -2.87
N ILE A 535 -3.07 -14.51 -1.65
CA ILE A 535 -2.58 -15.70 -0.93
C ILE A 535 -2.96 -16.97 -1.70
N ASN A 536 -4.22 -17.10 -2.08
CA ASN A 536 -4.74 -18.28 -2.77
C ASN A 536 -4.14 -18.46 -4.16
N ILE A 537 -3.99 -17.37 -4.92
CA ILE A 537 -3.37 -17.39 -6.25
C ILE A 537 -1.89 -17.78 -6.13
N HIS A 538 -1.16 -17.15 -5.22
CA HIS A 538 0.25 -17.46 -5.01
C HIS A 538 0.47 -18.93 -4.64
N LYS A 539 -0.37 -19.47 -3.77
CA LYS A 539 -0.33 -20.89 -3.38
C LYS A 539 -0.47 -21.80 -4.60
N LYS A 540 -1.40 -21.51 -5.49
CA LYS A 540 -1.58 -22.26 -6.75
C LYS A 540 -0.41 -22.09 -7.70
N LEU A 541 0.07 -20.86 -7.89
CA LEU A 541 1.21 -20.60 -8.76
C LEU A 541 2.46 -21.38 -8.33
N THR A 542 2.68 -21.52 -7.03
CA THR A 542 3.84 -22.23 -6.49
C THR A 542 3.66 -23.74 -6.46
N SER A 543 2.51 -24.24 -5.97
CA SER A 543 2.25 -25.67 -5.82
C SER A 543 2.08 -26.39 -7.16
N GLU A 544 1.55 -25.69 -8.17
CA GLU A 544 1.31 -26.24 -9.51
C GLU A 544 2.44 -25.92 -10.51
N ASN A 545 3.51 -25.27 -10.05
CA ASN A 545 4.69 -24.93 -10.84
C ASN A 545 4.41 -24.12 -12.11
N TRP A 546 3.57 -23.12 -12.01
CA TRP A 546 3.29 -22.19 -13.10
C TRP A 546 4.54 -21.36 -13.46
N LYS A 547 4.77 -21.13 -14.74
CA LYS A 547 5.80 -20.19 -15.23
C LYS A 547 5.38 -18.75 -15.03
N SER A 548 4.09 -18.49 -15.04
CA SER A 548 3.50 -17.16 -14.84
C SER A 548 3.67 -16.69 -13.41
N LYS A 549 3.80 -15.38 -13.21
CA LYS A 549 4.06 -14.75 -11.91
C LYS A 549 3.12 -13.59 -11.64
N MET A 550 2.71 -13.45 -10.39
CA MET A 550 2.02 -12.27 -9.92
C MET A 550 3.04 -11.18 -9.64
N LEU A 551 2.82 -9.97 -10.19
CA LEU A 551 3.81 -8.89 -10.15
C LEU A 551 3.40 -7.73 -9.26
N LEU A 552 2.19 -7.21 -9.45
CA LEU A 552 1.74 -5.98 -8.80
C LEU A 552 0.34 -6.14 -8.21
N GLN A 553 0.14 -5.43 -7.11
CA GLN A 553 -1.19 -5.11 -6.57
C GLN A 553 -1.30 -3.58 -6.54
N VAL A 554 -2.29 -3.03 -7.23
CA VAL A 554 -2.54 -1.59 -7.31
C VAL A 554 -4.06 -1.36 -7.19
N HIS A 555 -4.49 -0.67 -6.14
CA HIS A 555 -5.91 -0.48 -5.82
C HIS A 555 -6.67 -1.82 -5.73
N ASP A 556 -7.60 -2.10 -6.60
CA ASP A 556 -8.39 -3.35 -6.62
C ASP A 556 -7.93 -4.31 -7.74
N GLU A 557 -6.71 -4.13 -8.23
CA GLU A 557 -6.14 -4.78 -9.40
C GLU A 557 -4.93 -5.63 -9.05
N LEU A 558 -4.83 -6.78 -9.69
CA LEU A 558 -3.64 -7.63 -9.70
C LEU A 558 -3.07 -7.70 -11.12
N VAL A 559 -1.77 -7.59 -11.25
CA VAL A 559 -1.06 -7.65 -12.54
C VAL A 559 -0.10 -8.83 -12.54
N PHE A 560 -0.12 -9.57 -13.66
CA PHE A 560 0.64 -10.82 -13.83
C PHE A 560 1.49 -10.78 -15.10
N ASP A 561 2.70 -11.35 -15.03
CA ASP A 561 3.44 -11.81 -16.22
C ASP A 561 2.96 -13.22 -16.54
N VAL A 562 2.31 -13.39 -17.67
CA VAL A 562 1.73 -14.68 -18.06
C VAL A 562 2.46 -15.24 -19.27
N HIS A 563 3.02 -16.43 -19.11
CA HIS A 563 3.63 -17.15 -20.23
C HIS A 563 2.56 -17.54 -21.25
N HIS A 564 2.85 -17.37 -22.54
CA HIS A 564 1.87 -17.61 -23.61
C HIS A 564 1.24 -19.00 -23.55
N SER A 565 2.00 -20.02 -23.16
CA SER A 565 1.50 -21.39 -23.02
C SER A 565 0.45 -21.55 -21.91
N GLU A 566 0.36 -20.60 -20.98
CA GLU A 566 -0.53 -20.65 -19.81
C GLU A 566 -1.67 -19.66 -19.88
N LEU A 567 -1.72 -18.82 -20.91
CA LEU A 567 -2.64 -17.68 -20.98
C LEU A 567 -4.11 -18.09 -20.83
N GLU A 568 -4.54 -19.09 -21.54
CA GLU A 568 -5.95 -19.52 -21.49
C GLU A 568 -6.30 -20.31 -20.23
N SER A 569 -5.34 -21.01 -19.62
CA SER A 569 -5.58 -21.79 -18.40
C SER A 569 -5.49 -20.97 -17.13
N ILE A 570 -4.66 -19.92 -17.08
CA ILE A 570 -4.48 -19.11 -15.87
C ILE A 570 -5.66 -18.14 -15.63
N LYS A 571 -6.28 -17.62 -16.68
CA LYS A 571 -7.38 -16.66 -16.57
C LYS A 571 -8.54 -17.19 -15.72
N PRO A 572 -9.08 -18.41 -15.97
CA PRO A 572 -10.14 -18.95 -15.13
C PRO A 572 -9.70 -19.16 -13.68
N MET A 573 -8.44 -19.54 -13.45
CA MET A 573 -7.92 -19.72 -12.11
C MET A 573 -7.87 -18.40 -11.34
N ILE A 574 -7.32 -17.35 -11.94
CA ILE A 574 -7.25 -16.01 -11.33
C ILE A 574 -8.65 -15.51 -11.01
N LYS A 575 -9.56 -15.58 -11.98
CA LYS A 575 -10.93 -15.14 -11.81
C LYS A 575 -11.64 -15.87 -10.68
N HIS A 576 -11.52 -17.19 -10.65
CA HIS A 576 -12.11 -18.02 -9.60
C HIS A 576 -11.60 -17.65 -8.21
N GLU A 577 -10.28 -17.55 -8.03
CA GLU A 577 -9.69 -17.25 -6.72
C GLU A 577 -10.05 -15.85 -6.22
N MET A 578 -10.16 -14.88 -7.13
CA MET A 578 -10.58 -13.53 -6.77
C MET A 578 -12.06 -13.45 -6.46
N GLU A 579 -12.92 -14.06 -7.27
CA GLU A 579 -14.37 -14.01 -7.10
C GLU A 579 -14.87 -14.84 -5.92
N THR A 580 -14.14 -15.87 -5.53
CA THR A 580 -14.49 -16.75 -4.40
C THR A 580 -13.67 -16.49 -3.14
N ALA A 581 -12.88 -15.40 -3.11
CA ALA A 581 -12.05 -15.08 -1.97
C ALA A 581 -12.83 -15.00 -0.65
N ILE A 582 -14.06 -14.50 -0.71
CA ILE A 582 -14.99 -14.46 0.40
C ILE A 582 -16.41 -14.78 -0.08
N ALA A 583 -17.19 -15.45 0.77
CA ALA A 583 -18.61 -15.70 0.51
C ALA A 583 -19.44 -14.50 0.96
N MET A 584 -20.22 -13.92 0.03
CA MET A 584 -21.16 -12.83 0.29
C MET A 584 -22.45 -13.04 -0.49
N ASP A 585 -23.54 -12.41 -0.04
CA ASP A 585 -24.82 -12.45 -0.75
C ASP A 585 -24.76 -11.73 -2.11
N VAL A 586 -23.81 -10.83 -2.27
CA VAL A 586 -23.51 -10.14 -3.51
C VAL A 586 -22.35 -10.84 -4.21
N PRO A 587 -22.49 -11.27 -5.47
CA PRO A 587 -21.38 -11.89 -6.20
C PRO A 587 -20.26 -10.86 -6.43
N LEU A 588 -19.03 -11.30 -6.26
CA LEU A 588 -17.87 -10.52 -6.70
C LEU A 588 -17.62 -10.84 -8.16
N GLU A 589 -17.27 -9.81 -8.92
CA GLU A 589 -16.99 -9.95 -10.34
C GLU A 589 -15.62 -9.34 -10.64
N VAL A 590 -14.85 -10.04 -11.47
CA VAL A 590 -13.49 -9.64 -11.86
C VAL A 590 -13.42 -9.51 -13.37
N GLU A 591 -12.90 -8.38 -13.84
CA GLU A 591 -12.62 -8.14 -15.24
C GLU A 591 -11.17 -8.45 -15.54
N LEU A 592 -10.93 -9.24 -16.58
CA LEU A 592 -9.59 -9.61 -17.03
C LEU A 592 -9.26 -8.90 -18.33
N GLY A 593 -8.07 -8.34 -18.41
CA GLY A 593 -7.53 -7.77 -19.63
C GLY A 593 -6.12 -8.28 -19.87
N GLU A 594 -5.67 -8.23 -21.12
CA GLU A 594 -4.31 -8.65 -21.50
C GLU A 594 -3.70 -7.68 -22.50
N GLY A 595 -2.38 -7.57 -22.47
CA GLY A 595 -1.66 -6.69 -23.36
C GLY A 595 -0.15 -6.79 -23.20
N LYS A 596 0.57 -6.13 -24.09
CA LYS A 596 2.03 -6.06 -24.03
C LYS A 596 2.54 -5.14 -22.92
N ASN A 597 1.70 -4.23 -22.49
CA ASN A 597 1.98 -3.28 -21.41
C ASN A 597 0.78 -3.17 -20.47
N TRP A 598 1.01 -2.53 -19.34
CA TRP A 598 -0.03 -2.39 -18.30
C TRP A 598 -1.24 -1.58 -18.77
N LEU A 599 -1.02 -0.54 -19.58
CA LEU A 599 -2.14 0.28 -20.10
C LEU A 599 -3.08 -0.55 -20.98
N GLU A 600 -2.53 -1.35 -21.89
CA GLU A 600 -3.31 -2.22 -22.76
C GLU A 600 -4.02 -3.34 -21.98
N ALA A 601 -3.39 -3.86 -20.94
CA ALA A 601 -3.94 -4.92 -20.10
C ALA A 601 -5.08 -4.44 -19.21
N HIS A 602 -5.04 -3.19 -18.82
CA HIS A 602 -6.07 -2.61 -17.93
C HIS A 602 -7.39 -2.28 -18.68
#